data_244d16b4a658414d98ba4f3e018d7153
#
_entry.id   244d16b4a658414d98ba4f3e018d7153
#
_cell.length_a   1.000
_cell.length_b   1.000
_cell.length_c   1.000
_cell.angle_alpha   90.00
_cell.angle_beta   90.00
_cell.angle_gamma   90.00
#
_symmetry.space_group_name_H-M   'P 1'
#
loop_
_entity.id
_entity.type
_entity.pdbx_description
1 polymer ?
#
loop_
_entity_poly.entity_id
_entity_poly.type
_entity_poly.pdbx_seq_one_letter_code
_entity_poly.pdbx_strand_id
1 'polypeptide(L)'
;MQYGDEIAVTDSEKKITYLELNQKAICIGQYFMEKGICKDDKVLVQMPNRISFVAVLFALAKIRTVPIMMLPAHREAELEGIIALAKPTAYVVAERYLGFSYVEMAMNMQKKLPCIQNVFVDGVQREEWYEPETEGQGESPEVDSYSTAVLLLPGGTTGVPKLIPRAHTDYMYNARMSAKRCQLDRNSVYLAALPVAHNFPLCCPGLLGTLDAGGKVVLAPTTSPDGNYGGESNYLSPGSGYGYSVHGNVGIR
;
A
#
# COMPACT_ATOMS: atom_id res chain seq x y z
N MET A 1 -5.97 5.09 20.17
CA MET A 1 -6.28 5.20 18.73
C MET A 1 -7.67 5.80 18.59
N GLN A 2 -7.84 6.91 17.86
CA GLN A 2 -9.08 7.72 17.85
C GLN A 2 -10.28 7.02 17.18
N TYR A 3 -10.04 6.13 16.21
CA TYR A 3 -11.07 5.46 15.39
C TYR A 3 -10.97 3.93 15.47
N GLY A 4 -10.51 3.37 16.61
CA GLY A 4 -10.11 1.97 16.71
C GLY A 4 -11.11 0.94 16.16
N ASP A 5 -12.38 1.08 16.53
CA ASP A 5 -13.46 0.13 16.20
C ASP A 5 -14.17 0.44 14.87
N GLU A 6 -13.84 1.57 14.22
CA GLU A 6 -14.43 1.92 12.92
C GLU A 6 -13.75 1.13 11.79
N ILE A 7 -14.51 0.82 10.74
CA ILE A 7 -13.98 0.13 9.55
C ILE A 7 -12.99 1.06 8.84
N ALA A 8 -11.76 0.63 8.70
CA ALA A 8 -10.71 1.33 7.97
C ALA A 8 -10.67 0.94 6.49
N VAL A 9 -10.65 -0.37 6.22
CA VAL A 9 -10.45 -0.90 4.87
C VAL A 9 -11.40 -2.06 4.60
N THR A 10 -11.94 -2.07 3.39
CA THR A 10 -12.74 -3.19 2.85
C THR A 10 -12.12 -3.63 1.52
N ASP A 11 -12.01 -4.92 1.28
CA ASP A 11 -11.72 -5.51 -0.02
C ASP A 11 -12.82 -6.49 -0.43
N SER A 12 -12.63 -7.26 -1.51
CA SER A 12 -13.61 -8.23 -2.00
C SER A 12 -13.86 -9.40 -1.04
N GLU A 13 -12.96 -9.64 -0.07
CA GLU A 13 -13.02 -10.78 0.82
C GLU A 13 -13.54 -10.41 2.20
N LYS A 14 -13.13 -9.26 2.73
CA LYS A 14 -13.38 -8.87 4.12
C LYS A 14 -13.31 -7.37 4.38
N LYS A 15 -13.69 -7.00 5.61
CA LYS A 15 -13.56 -5.67 6.19
C LYS A 15 -12.69 -5.77 7.43
N ILE A 16 -11.87 -4.75 7.68
CA ILE A 16 -11.09 -4.63 8.92
C ILE A 16 -11.22 -3.24 9.52
N THR A 17 -11.16 -3.19 10.85
CA THR A 17 -11.14 -1.94 11.61
C THR A 17 -9.76 -1.29 11.60
N TYR A 18 -9.69 -0.04 12.06
CA TYR A 18 -8.40 0.65 12.28
C TYR A 18 -7.51 -0.09 13.29
N LEU A 19 -8.13 -0.66 14.35
CA LEU A 19 -7.41 -1.42 15.36
C LEU A 19 -6.80 -2.70 14.76
N GLU A 20 -7.61 -3.48 14.03
CA GLU A 20 -7.15 -4.71 13.36
C GLU A 20 -6.08 -4.43 12.31
N LEU A 21 -6.23 -3.33 11.55
CA LEU A 21 -5.21 -2.91 10.57
C LEU A 21 -3.88 -2.60 11.27
N ASN A 22 -3.93 -1.88 12.40
CA ASN A 22 -2.75 -1.57 13.18
C ASN A 22 -2.08 -2.82 13.76
N GLN A 23 -2.86 -3.75 14.31
CA GLN A 23 -2.34 -5.03 14.83
C GLN A 23 -1.68 -5.84 13.73
N LYS A 24 -2.35 -5.99 12.57
CA LYS A 24 -1.76 -6.67 11.42
C LYS A 24 -0.44 -6.03 10.95
N ALA A 25 -0.39 -4.70 10.91
CA ALA A 25 0.84 -4.00 10.54
C ALA A 25 1.97 -4.23 11.55
N ILE A 26 1.67 -4.34 12.85
CA ILE A 26 2.65 -4.69 13.90
C ILE A 26 3.17 -6.10 13.68
N CYS A 27 2.29 -7.09 13.54
CA CYS A 27 2.66 -8.49 13.33
C CYS A 27 3.54 -8.67 12.08
N ILE A 28 3.13 -8.11 10.94
CA ILE A 28 3.91 -8.17 9.69
C ILE A 28 5.28 -7.50 9.88
N GLY A 29 5.33 -6.35 10.55
CA GLY A 29 6.59 -5.65 10.80
C GLY A 29 7.55 -6.48 11.64
N GLN A 30 7.05 -7.13 12.69
CA GLN A 30 7.84 -8.05 13.52
C GLN A 30 8.36 -9.24 12.72
N TYR A 31 7.50 -9.90 11.96
CA TYR A 31 7.89 -11.00 11.07
C TYR A 31 9.00 -10.58 10.10
N PHE A 32 8.90 -9.40 9.50
CA PHE A 32 9.93 -8.92 8.59
C PHE A 32 11.26 -8.66 9.31
N MET A 33 11.22 -8.10 10.52
CA MET A 33 12.43 -7.91 11.34
C MET A 33 13.06 -9.25 11.74
N GLU A 34 12.29 -10.25 12.11
CA GLU A 34 12.77 -11.62 12.39
C GLU A 34 13.45 -12.27 11.18
N LYS A 35 13.00 -11.92 9.97
CA LYS A 35 13.64 -12.35 8.70
C LYS A 35 14.83 -11.45 8.29
N GLY A 36 15.28 -10.55 9.16
CA GLY A 36 16.48 -9.73 8.96
C GLY A 36 16.27 -8.42 8.22
N ILE A 37 15.02 -7.97 8.05
CA ILE A 37 14.73 -6.64 7.48
C ILE A 37 15.00 -5.58 8.55
N CYS A 38 15.83 -4.60 8.23
CA CYS A 38 16.28 -3.56 9.14
C CYS A 38 15.79 -2.18 8.73
N LYS A 39 15.93 -1.23 9.65
CA LYS A 39 15.71 0.20 9.37
C LYS A 39 16.50 0.64 8.13
N ASP A 40 15.89 1.50 7.32
CA ASP A 40 16.42 2.08 6.08
C ASP A 40 16.61 1.08 4.93
N ASP A 41 16.32 -0.21 5.14
CA ASP A 41 16.25 -1.19 4.06
C ASP A 41 15.20 -0.78 3.04
N LYS A 42 15.50 -1.00 1.77
CA LYS A 42 14.55 -0.81 0.68
C LYS A 42 13.83 -2.11 0.40
N VAL A 43 12.51 -2.06 0.38
CA VAL A 43 11.65 -3.23 0.14
C VAL A 43 10.79 -2.99 -1.09
N LEU A 44 10.95 -3.83 -2.09
CA LEU A 44 10.12 -3.79 -3.29
C LEU A 44 8.73 -4.33 -2.94
N VAL A 45 7.66 -3.60 -3.28
CA VAL A 45 6.27 -4.00 -3.00
C VAL A 45 5.49 -4.03 -4.32
N GLN A 46 5.06 -5.23 -4.73
CA GLN A 46 4.26 -5.43 -5.93
C GLN A 46 3.04 -6.30 -5.62
N MET A 47 1.98 -5.66 -5.18
CA MET A 47 0.75 -6.30 -4.73
C MET A 47 -0.48 -5.64 -5.36
N PRO A 48 -1.58 -6.37 -5.58
CA PRO A 48 -2.85 -5.80 -5.99
C PRO A 48 -3.54 -5.05 -4.84
N ASN A 49 -4.68 -4.43 -5.15
CA ASN A 49 -5.54 -3.76 -4.18
C ASN A 49 -6.17 -4.78 -3.21
N ARG A 50 -5.52 -5.00 -2.08
CA ARG A 50 -5.97 -5.89 -1.00
C ARG A 50 -5.67 -5.28 0.36
N ILE A 51 -6.36 -5.72 1.38
CA ILE A 51 -6.09 -5.35 2.78
C ILE A 51 -4.63 -5.66 3.17
N SER A 52 -4.08 -6.78 2.68
CA SER A 52 -2.68 -7.15 2.93
C SER A 52 -1.69 -6.11 2.38
N PHE A 53 -1.94 -5.49 1.21
CA PHE A 53 -1.12 -4.38 0.72
C PHE A 53 -1.07 -3.22 1.73
N VAL A 54 -2.25 -2.83 2.25
CA VAL A 54 -2.34 -1.72 3.22
C VAL A 54 -1.61 -2.07 4.51
N ALA A 55 -1.79 -3.29 5.01
CA ALA A 55 -1.11 -3.76 6.20
C ALA A 55 0.41 -3.82 6.03
N VAL A 56 0.91 -4.30 4.88
CA VAL A 56 2.34 -4.30 4.52
C VAL A 56 2.89 -2.88 4.44
N LEU A 57 2.18 -1.95 3.81
CA LEU A 57 2.60 -0.55 3.73
C LEU A 57 2.83 0.06 5.12
N PHE A 58 1.87 -0.12 6.03
CA PHE A 58 1.99 0.38 7.40
C PHE A 58 3.02 -0.41 8.22
N ALA A 59 3.19 -1.70 7.97
CA ALA A 59 4.24 -2.51 8.61
C ALA A 59 5.63 -1.97 8.27
N LEU A 60 5.90 -1.75 6.98
CA LEU A 60 7.17 -1.21 6.50
C LEU A 60 7.44 0.20 7.07
N ALA A 61 6.41 1.04 7.17
CA ALA A 61 6.52 2.35 7.81
C ALA A 61 6.87 2.23 9.30
N LYS A 62 6.22 1.29 10.04
CA LYS A 62 6.49 1.05 11.47
C LYS A 62 7.92 0.59 11.75
N ILE A 63 8.47 -0.26 10.92
CA ILE A 63 9.86 -0.73 11.06
C ILE A 63 10.88 0.19 10.38
N ARG A 64 10.42 1.34 9.88
CA ARG A 64 11.26 2.40 9.28
C ARG A 64 12.05 1.94 8.05
N THR A 65 11.48 1.08 7.24
CA THR A 65 12.00 0.71 5.92
C THR A 65 11.45 1.61 4.83
N VAL A 66 12.05 1.57 3.65
CA VAL A 66 11.68 2.39 2.51
C VAL A 66 11.01 1.53 1.44
N PRO A 67 9.68 1.47 1.37
CA PRO A 67 8.99 0.73 0.32
C PRO A 67 9.20 1.36 -1.06
N ILE A 68 9.42 0.51 -2.07
CA ILE A 68 9.45 0.88 -3.49
C ILE A 68 8.16 0.36 -4.12
N MET A 69 7.28 1.29 -4.53
CA MET A 69 5.94 0.95 -5.01
C MET A 69 5.97 0.52 -6.48
N MET A 70 5.68 -0.76 -6.73
CA MET A 70 5.58 -1.35 -8.06
C MET A 70 4.14 -1.62 -8.45
N LEU A 71 3.76 -1.24 -9.67
CA LEU A 71 2.44 -1.58 -10.18
C LEU A 71 2.35 -3.07 -10.50
N PRO A 72 1.18 -3.71 -10.30
CA PRO A 72 0.97 -5.08 -10.73
C PRO A 72 1.21 -5.34 -12.23
N ALA A 73 1.15 -4.29 -13.06
CA ALA A 73 1.41 -4.38 -14.50
C ALA A 73 2.88 -4.53 -14.86
N HIS A 74 3.81 -4.13 -13.98
CA HIS A 74 5.25 -4.22 -14.26
C HIS A 74 5.71 -5.68 -14.36
N ARG A 75 6.67 -5.93 -15.23
CA ARG A 75 7.24 -7.25 -15.50
C ARG A 75 8.76 -7.22 -15.33
N GLU A 76 9.42 -8.32 -15.65
CA GLU A 76 10.87 -8.51 -15.42
C GLU A 76 11.72 -7.35 -15.97
N ALA A 77 11.41 -6.84 -17.17
CA ALA A 77 12.21 -5.81 -17.82
C ALA A 77 12.21 -4.48 -17.01
N GLU A 78 11.05 -4.05 -16.50
CA GLU A 78 10.97 -2.86 -15.66
C GLU A 78 11.59 -3.10 -14.29
N LEU A 79 11.40 -4.31 -13.73
CA LEU A 79 11.92 -4.68 -12.43
C LEU A 79 13.44 -4.73 -12.40
N GLU A 80 14.10 -5.32 -13.41
CA GLU A 80 15.56 -5.43 -13.47
C GLU A 80 16.24 -4.06 -13.33
N GLY A 81 15.78 -3.07 -14.07
CA GLY A 81 16.35 -1.73 -14.02
C GLY A 81 16.14 -1.05 -12.66
N ILE A 82 14.97 -1.23 -12.05
CA ILE A 82 14.64 -0.64 -10.76
C ILE A 82 15.43 -1.32 -9.64
N ILE A 83 15.51 -2.64 -9.65
CA ILE A 83 16.25 -3.41 -8.65
C ILE A 83 17.75 -3.11 -8.74
N ALA A 84 18.31 -3.01 -9.94
CA ALA A 84 19.71 -2.64 -10.13
C ALA A 84 20.02 -1.23 -9.57
N LEU A 85 19.09 -0.29 -9.76
CA LEU A 85 19.23 1.08 -9.26
C LEU A 85 19.07 1.17 -7.74
N ALA A 86 17.98 0.58 -7.21
CA ALA A 86 17.57 0.75 -5.82
C ALA A 86 18.28 -0.21 -4.85
N LYS A 87 18.64 -1.39 -5.34
CA LYS A 87 19.22 -2.51 -4.57
C LYS A 87 18.38 -2.87 -3.34
N PRO A 88 17.09 -3.24 -3.52
CA PRO A 88 16.24 -3.63 -2.40
C PRO A 88 16.75 -4.92 -1.75
N THR A 89 16.61 -5.03 -0.42
CA THR A 89 16.97 -6.21 0.36
C THR A 89 15.87 -7.27 0.33
N ALA A 90 14.62 -6.84 0.09
CA ALA A 90 13.48 -7.74 0.04
C ALA A 90 12.49 -7.38 -1.08
N TYR A 91 11.67 -8.36 -1.44
CA TYR A 91 10.60 -8.23 -2.40
C TYR A 91 9.31 -8.86 -1.86
N VAL A 92 8.26 -8.04 -1.69
CA VAL A 92 6.93 -8.44 -1.25
C VAL A 92 6.00 -8.54 -2.45
N VAL A 93 5.40 -9.69 -2.67
CA VAL A 93 4.54 -9.97 -3.84
C VAL A 93 3.25 -10.68 -3.43
N ALA A 94 2.21 -10.56 -4.25
CA ALA A 94 1.09 -11.50 -4.20
C ALA A 94 1.52 -12.86 -4.79
N GLU A 95 0.89 -13.94 -4.38
CA GLU A 95 1.10 -15.25 -5.00
C GLU A 95 0.70 -15.22 -6.48
N ARG A 96 -0.57 -14.88 -6.73
CA ARG A 96 -1.16 -14.75 -8.06
C ARG A 96 -2.11 -13.56 -8.14
N TYR A 97 -2.17 -12.93 -9.30
CA TYR A 97 -3.18 -11.92 -9.61
C TYR A 97 -3.45 -11.89 -11.12
N LEU A 98 -4.73 -11.89 -11.51
CA LEU A 98 -5.19 -11.93 -12.91
C LEU A 98 -4.49 -13.02 -13.74
N GLY A 99 -4.35 -14.23 -13.17
CA GLY A 99 -3.73 -15.38 -13.84
C GLY A 99 -2.20 -15.39 -13.86
N PHE A 100 -1.54 -14.28 -13.49
CA PHE A 100 -0.07 -14.17 -13.48
C PHE A 100 0.52 -14.62 -12.14
N SER A 101 1.63 -15.40 -12.18
CA SER A 101 2.38 -15.84 -11.00
C SER A 101 3.48 -14.82 -10.66
N TYR A 102 3.27 -14.03 -9.60
CA TYR A 102 4.29 -13.09 -9.13
C TYR A 102 5.39 -13.78 -8.35
N VAL A 103 5.09 -14.92 -7.74
CA VAL A 103 6.09 -15.74 -7.02
C VAL A 103 7.19 -16.20 -7.96
N GLU A 104 6.81 -16.79 -9.10
CA GLU A 104 7.79 -17.27 -10.08
C GLU A 104 8.68 -16.12 -10.57
N MET A 105 8.10 -14.97 -10.88
CA MET A 105 8.85 -13.79 -11.29
C MET A 105 9.78 -13.31 -10.16
N ALA A 106 9.31 -13.22 -8.92
CA ALA A 106 10.12 -12.76 -7.79
C ALA A 106 11.29 -13.69 -7.50
N MET A 107 11.08 -15.01 -7.55
CA MET A 107 12.13 -16.01 -7.39
C MET A 107 13.17 -15.95 -8.52
N ASN A 108 12.74 -15.67 -9.75
CA ASN A 108 13.65 -15.46 -10.86
C ASN A 108 14.48 -14.18 -10.68
N MET A 109 13.85 -13.09 -10.21
CA MET A 109 14.55 -11.85 -9.92
C MET A 109 15.57 -12.03 -8.78
N GLN A 110 15.22 -12.75 -7.72
CA GLN A 110 16.14 -13.07 -6.63
C GLN A 110 17.38 -13.83 -7.10
N LYS A 111 17.20 -14.82 -7.99
CA LYS A 111 18.32 -15.57 -8.58
C LYS A 111 19.24 -14.70 -9.43
N LYS A 112 18.66 -13.77 -10.21
CA LYS A 112 19.41 -12.87 -11.10
C LYS A 112 20.09 -11.73 -10.34
N LEU A 113 19.47 -11.24 -9.26
CA LEU A 113 19.85 -10.02 -8.55
C LEU A 113 20.02 -10.31 -7.05
N PRO A 114 21.24 -10.71 -6.62
CA PRO A 114 21.49 -11.19 -5.25
C PRO A 114 21.26 -10.16 -4.12
N CYS A 115 21.00 -8.89 -4.46
CA CYS A 115 20.61 -7.90 -3.45
C CYS A 115 19.27 -8.25 -2.80
N ILE A 116 18.36 -8.97 -3.49
CA ILE A 116 17.11 -9.46 -2.93
C ILE A 116 17.42 -10.69 -2.07
N GLN A 117 17.53 -10.49 -0.77
CA GLN A 117 17.80 -11.56 0.19
C GLN A 117 16.54 -12.36 0.53
N ASN A 118 15.39 -11.67 0.61
CA ASN A 118 14.11 -12.25 1.00
C ASN A 118 13.03 -11.99 -0.05
N VAL A 119 12.20 -13.00 -0.31
CA VAL A 119 10.94 -12.87 -1.06
C VAL A 119 9.80 -13.23 -0.11
N PHE A 120 8.90 -12.28 0.14
CA PHE A 120 7.71 -12.47 0.96
C PHE A 120 6.48 -12.57 0.07
N VAL A 121 5.69 -13.63 0.28
CA VAL A 121 4.54 -13.95 -0.59
C VAL A 121 3.23 -13.83 0.17
N ASP A 122 2.37 -12.90 -0.24
CA ASP A 122 0.99 -12.80 0.27
C ASP A 122 0.13 -13.93 -0.33
N GLY A 123 -0.31 -14.83 0.53
CA GLY A 123 -1.08 -16.04 0.18
C GLY A 123 -0.46 -17.30 0.79
N VAL A 124 0.75 -17.68 0.43
CA VAL A 124 1.41 -18.90 0.92
C VAL A 124 1.91 -18.78 2.36
N GLN A 125 2.44 -17.61 2.72
CA GLN A 125 3.01 -17.35 4.05
C GLN A 125 2.11 -16.45 4.90
N ARG A 126 0.85 -16.29 4.52
CA ARG A 126 -0.05 -15.30 5.13
C ARG A 126 -0.32 -15.55 6.61
N GLU A 127 -0.40 -16.80 7.02
CA GLU A 127 -0.62 -17.17 8.42
C GLU A 127 0.60 -16.78 9.28
N GLU A 128 1.82 -17.06 8.80
CA GLU A 128 3.07 -16.67 9.46
C GLU A 128 3.20 -15.16 9.65
N TRP A 129 2.65 -14.35 8.76
CA TRP A 129 2.70 -12.88 8.86
C TRP A 129 1.86 -12.32 10.00
N TYR A 130 0.87 -13.06 10.48
CA TYR A 130 -0.09 -12.58 11.47
C TYR A 130 0.02 -13.28 12.83
N GLU A 131 0.93 -14.23 12.96
CA GLU A 131 1.20 -14.98 14.18
C GLU A 131 2.70 -14.84 14.54
N PRO A 132 3.15 -13.66 14.99
CA PRO A 132 4.54 -13.51 15.42
C PRO A 132 4.80 -14.37 16.66
N GLU A 133 6.00 -14.95 16.73
CA GLU A 133 6.42 -15.78 17.88
C GLU A 133 6.48 -14.98 19.19
N THR A 134 6.46 -13.65 19.13
CA THR A 134 6.50 -12.75 20.29
C THR A 134 5.38 -11.73 20.25
N GLU A 135 4.65 -11.58 21.37
CA GLU A 135 3.74 -10.45 21.58
C GLU A 135 4.55 -9.15 21.70
N GLY A 136 4.83 -8.52 20.57
CA GLY A 136 5.52 -7.24 20.54
C GLY A 136 4.59 -6.11 20.97
N GLN A 137 4.84 -5.53 22.12
CA GLN A 137 4.38 -4.19 22.43
C GLN A 137 5.24 -3.22 21.59
N GLY A 138 4.78 -2.96 20.36
CA GLY A 138 5.50 -2.08 19.44
C GLY A 138 5.37 -0.63 19.89
N GLU A 139 6.29 -0.15 20.71
CA GLU A 139 6.58 1.27 20.71
C GLU A 139 7.07 1.63 19.31
N SER A 140 6.35 2.53 18.64
CA SER A 140 6.83 3.06 17.36
C SER A 140 8.04 3.95 17.67
N PRO A 141 9.26 3.54 17.30
CA PRO A 141 10.44 4.33 17.58
C PRO A 141 10.33 5.68 16.86
N GLU A 142 10.95 6.70 17.43
CA GLU A 142 10.96 8.05 16.85
C GLU A 142 11.49 8.00 15.41
N VAL A 143 10.69 8.53 14.48
CA VAL A 143 10.98 8.57 13.05
C VAL A 143 11.44 9.97 12.69
N ASP A 144 12.59 10.09 12.02
CA ASP A 144 12.95 11.35 11.37
C ASP A 144 11.92 11.67 10.27
N SER A 145 11.14 12.70 10.52
CA SER A 145 10.04 13.11 9.63
C SER A 145 10.51 13.56 8.25
N TYR A 146 11.78 13.87 8.08
CA TYR A 146 12.41 14.22 6.80
C TYR A 146 13.05 13.03 6.07
N SER A 147 13.12 11.86 6.72
CA SER A 147 13.60 10.65 6.05
C SER A 147 12.63 10.19 4.95
N THR A 148 13.13 9.37 4.02
CA THR A 148 12.32 8.86 2.90
C THR A 148 11.25 7.90 3.40
N ALA A 149 9.98 8.23 3.18
CA ALA A 149 8.84 7.39 3.51
C ALA A 149 8.53 6.35 2.44
N VAL A 150 8.75 6.69 1.17
CA VAL A 150 8.41 5.86 0.02
C VAL A 150 9.21 6.27 -1.21
N LEU A 151 9.51 5.30 -2.06
CA LEU A 151 10.05 5.52 -3.41
C LEU A 151 8.95 5.18 -4.43
N LEU A 152 8.63 6.16 -5.27
CA LEU A 152 7.60 6.08 -6.29
C LEU A 152 8.22 6.01 -7.68
N LEU A 153 7.51 5.40 -8.61
CA LEU A 153 7.85 5.42 -10.03
C LEU A 153 7.11 6.55 -10.73
N PRO A 154 7.79 7.36 -11.55
CA PRO A 154 7.11 8.32 -12.41
C PRO A 154 6.27 7.59 -13.46
N GLY A 155 5.10 8.13 -13.79
CA GLY A 155 4.28 7.62 -14.89
C GLY A 155 4.95 7.89 -16.25
N GLY A 156 4.87 6.92 -17.17
CA GLY A 156 5.18 7.17 -18.60
C GLY A 156 6.67 7.26 -18.98
N THR A 157 7.57 6.68 -18.22
CA THR A 157 9.00 6.69 -18.58
C THR A 157 9.38 5.62 -19.61
N THR A 158 9.59 6.04 -20.84
CA THR A 158 10.40 5.31 -21.82
C THR A 158 11.86 5.67 -21.57
N GLY A 159 12.65 4.84 -20.90
CA GLY A 159 14.07 5.13 -20.66
C GLY A 159 14.61 4.61 -19.34
N VAL A 160 15.68 5.25 -18.84
CA VAL A 160 16.34 4.85 -17.59
C VAL A 160 15.34 4.94 -16.42
N PRO A 161 15.20 3.88 -15.62
CA PRO A 161 14.32 3.87 -14.45
C PRO A 161 14.67 5.01 -13.50
N LYS A 162 13.64 5.71 -13.01
CA LYS A 162 13.79 6.77 -12.01
C LYS A 162 12.96 6.42 -10.78
N LEU A 163 13.47 6.80 -9.62
CA LEU A 163 12.76 6.69 -8.36
C LEU A 163 12.58 8.08 -7.77
N ILE A 164 11.38 8.39 -7.35
CA ILE A 164 11.01 9.67 -6.74
C ILE A 164 10.89 9.43 -5.23
N PRO A 165 11.85 9.91 -4.42
CA PRO A 165 11.74 9.83 -2.97
C PRO A 165 10.70 10.84 -2.47
N ARG A 166 9.88 10.40 -1.52
CA ARG A 166 8.96 11.27 -0.78
C ARG A 166 9.24 11.12 0.71
N ALA A 167 9.46 12.23 1.39
CA ALA A 167 9.68 12.24 2.84
C ALA A 167 8.35 12.03 3.60
N HIS A 168 8.42 11.55 4.83
CA HIS A 168 7.23 11.37 5.68
C HIS A 168 6.42 12.66 5.79
N THR A 169 7.07 13.77 6.11
CA THR A 169 6.43 15.08 6.26
C THR A 169 5.76 15.55 4.99
N ASP A 170 6.51 15.53 3.88
CA ASP A 170 6.05 15.96 2.56
C ASP A 170 4.86 15.11 2.08
N TYR A 171 4.95 13.81 2.25
CA TYR A 171 3.94 12.90 1.76
C TYR A 171 2.64 13.00 2.57
N MET A 172 2.74 13.06 3.89
CA MET A 172 1.57 13.27 4.75
C MET A 172 0.98 14.68 4.62
N TYR A 173 1.81 15.72 4.40
CA TYR A 173 1.30 17.04 4.08
C TYR A 173 0.45 17.04 2.81
N ASN A 174 0.93 16.38 1.74
CA ASN A 174 0.17 16.24 0.50
C ASN A 174 -1.16 15.48 0.72
N ALA A 175 -1.15 14.37 1.46
CA ALA A 175 -2.34 13.61 1.81
C ALA A 175 -3.39 14.47 2.53
N ARG A 176 -2.97 15.19 3.58
CA ARG A 176 -3.82 16.06 4.41
C ARG A 176 -4.38 17.25 3.64
N MET A 177 -3.55 17.91 2.83
CA MET A 177 -4.00 19.03 2.02
C MET A 177 -4.99 18.62 0.94
N SER A 178 -4.76 17.47 0.29
CA SER A 178 -5.69 16.88 -0.67
C SER A 178 -7.00 16.46 0.01
N ALA A 179 -6.93 15.80 1.17
CA ALA A 179 -8.11 15.40 1.94
C ALA A 179 -8.95 16.62 2.37
N LYS A 180 -8.30 17.69 2.86
CA LYS A 180 -8.96 18.95 3.22
C LYS A 180 -9.62 19.60 1.99
N ARG A 181 -8.95 19.60 0.84
CA ARG A 181 -9.50 20.13 -0.41
C ARG A 181 -10.73 19.36 -0.90
N CYS A 182 -10.72 18.04 -0.71
CA CYS A 182 -11.84 17.15 -1.03
C CYS A 182 -12.89 17.08 0.10
N GLN A 183 -12.71 17.83 1.20
CA GLN A 183 -13.61 17.85 2.36
C GLN A 183 -13.83 16.44 2.97
N LEU A 184 -12.77 15.61 2.98
CA LEU A 184 -12.86 14.28 3.58
C LEU A 184 -13.01 14.36 5.10
N ASP A 185 -13.84 13.50 5.63
CA ASP A 185 -14.11 13.30 7.05
C ASP A 185 -14.29 11.82 7.39
N ARG A 186 -14.64 11.51 8.64
CA ARG A 186 -14.89 10.15 9.12
C ARG A 186 -16.04 9.41 8.41
N ASN A 187 -16.96 10.12 7.75
CA ASN A 187 -18.07 9.53 7.00
C ASN A 187 -17.71 9.28 5.53
N SER A 188 -16.56 9.75 5.10
CA SER A 188 -16.11 9.64 3.71
C SER A 188 -15.71 8.22 3.38
N VAL A 189 -16.08 7.77 2.18
CA VAL A 189 -15.72 6.45 1.63
C VAL A 189 -14.96 6.65 0.33
N TYR A 190 -13.69 6.22 0.30
CA TYR A 190 -12.84 6.29 -0.88
C TYR A 190 -12.82 4.95 -1.61
N LEU A 191 -13.26 4.91 -2.87
CA LEU A 191 -13.12 3.74 -3.75
C LEU A 191 -11.79 3.79 -4.49
N ALA A 192 -10.87 2.91 -4.12
CA ALA A 192 -9.59 2.72 -4.80
C ALA A 192 -9.74 1.76 -5.99
N ALA A 193 -10.23 2.26 -7.12
CA ALA A 193 -10.38 1.47 -8.35
C ALA A 193 -9.06 1.33 -9.13
N LEU A 194 -8.16 2.31 -9.03
CA LEU A 194 -6.82 2.22 -9.61
C LEU A 194 -5.85 1.51 -8.65
N PRO A 195 -4.73 0.95 -9.15
CA PRO A 195 -3.73 0.32 -8.30
C PRO A 195 -3.20 1.28 -7.23
N VAL A 196 -3.41 0.94 -5.95
CA VAL A 196 -3.01 1.80 -4.81
C VAL A 196 -1.49 1.95 -4.67
N ALA A 197 -0.70 1.16 -5.36
CA ALA A 197 0.75 1.36 -5.48
C ALA A 197 1.12 2.60 -6.31
N HIS A 198 0.18 3.19 -7.07
CA HIS A 198 0.41 4.44 -7.79
C HIS A 198 0.20 5.65 -6.87
N ASN A 199 1.00 6.70 -7.05
CA ASN A 199 0.99 7.91 -6.20
C ASN A 199 -0.40 8.54 -6.02
N PHE A 200 -1.20 8.62 -7.08
CA PHE A 200 -2.49 9.29 -7.05
C PHE A 200 -3.49 8.58 -6.12
N PRO A 201 -3.81 7.28 -6.29
CA PRO A 201 -4.72 6.57 -5.39
C PRO A 201 -4.10 6.28 -4.00
N LEU A 202 -2.79 6.40 -3.86
CA LEU A 202 -2.13 6.24 -2.56
C LEU A 202 -2.26 7.49 -1.69
N CYS A 203 -2.09 8.72 -2.27
CA CYS A 203 -1.84 9.92 -1.47
C CYS A 203 -2.54 11.21 -1.93
N CYS A 204 -3.38 11.22 -3.00
CA CYS A 204 -3.94 12.47 -3.53
C CYS A 204 -5.48 12.48 -3.66
N PRO A 205 -6.27 12.56 -2.57
CA PRO A 205 -6.00 12.24 -1.17
C PRO A 205 -5.74 10.75 -0.96
N GLY A 206 -6.35 9.91 -1.80
CA GLY A 206 -6.18 8.48 -1.88
C GLY A 206 -6.38 7.75 -0.54
N LEU A 207 -5.71 6.63 -0.43
CA LEU A 207 -5.73 5.77 0.74
C LEU A 207 -5.25 6.52 1.99
N LEU A 208 -4.09 7.19 1.93
CA LEU A 208 -3.49 7.82 3.10
C LEU A 208 -4.32 9.01 3.61
N GLY A 209 -4.79 9.89 2.71
CA GLY A 209 -5.60 11.04 3.11
C GLY A 209 -6.96 10.66 3.68
N THR A 210 -7.57 9.60 3.14
CA THR A 210 -8.85 9.09 3.64
C THR A 210 -8.69 8.48 5.03
N LEU A 211 -7.67 7.65 5.24
CA LEU A 211 -7.41 7.05 6.55
C LEU A 211 -6.99 8.08 7.60
N ASP A 212 -6.21 9.11 7.24
CA ASP A 212 -5.84 10.20 8.15
C ASP A 212 -7.07 11.03 8.59
N ALA A 213 -8.08 11.17 7.70
CA ALA A 213 -9.34 11.84 8.02
C ALA A 213 -10.33 10.97 8.84
N GLY A 214 -9.99 9.71 9.12
CA GLY A 214 -10.87 8.77 9.81
C GLY A 214 -11.91 8.10 8.91
N GLY A 215 -11.83 8.29 7.61
CA GLY A 215 -12.73 7.72 6.62
C GLY A 215 -12.43 6.25 6.30
N LYS A 216 -13.20 5.67 5.41
CA LYS A 216 -13.10 4.28 4.99
C LYS A 216 -12.57 4.16 3.56
N VAL A 217 -11.72 3.17 3.31
CA VAL A 217 -11.22 2.83 1.98
C VAL A 217 -11.82 1.51 1.51
N VAL A 218 -12.36 1.50 0.30
CA VAL A 218 -12.82 0.30 -0.40
C VAL A 218 -11.85 0.00 -1.54
N LEU A 219 -11.22 -1.15 -1.48
CA LEU A 219 -10.22 -1.59 -2.45
C LEU A 219 -10.92 -2.42 -3.55
N ALA A 220 -11.02 -1.85 -4.74
CA ALA A 220 -11.55 -2.59 -5.89
C ALA A 220 -10.53 -3.65 -6.35
N PRO A 221 -10.96 -4.90 -6.56
CA PRO A 221 -10.07 -5.97 -7.00
C PRO A 221 -9.56 -5.78 -8.43
N THR A 222 -10.32 -5.07 -9.23
CA THR A 222 -10.01 -4.74 -10.63
C THR A 222 -10.52 -3.34 -10.97
N THR A 223 -10.09 -2.81 -12.10
CA THR A 223 -10.60 -1.55 -12.67
C THR A 223 -11.90 -1.73 -13.45
N SER A 224 -12.45 -2.95 -13.51
CA SER A 224 -13.70 -3.23 -14.24
C SER A 224 -14.91 -2.62 -13.52
N PRO A 225 -15.82 -1.95 -14.24
CA PRO A 225 -17.04 -1.41 -13.66
C PRO A 225 -17.99 -2.48 -13.08
N ASP A 226 -17.86 -3.73 -13.55
CA ASP A 226 -18.68 -4.86 -13.11
C ASP A 226 -18.17 -5.51 -11.81
N GLY A 227 -17.15 -4.94 -11.18
CA GLY A 227 -16.59 -5.43 -9.92
C GLY A 227 -17.59 -5.31 -8.77
N ASN A 228 -17.71 -6.38 -7.95
CA ASN A 228 -18.49 -6.33 -6.72
C ASN A 228 -17.71 -5.55 -5.66
N TYR A 229 -18.16 -4.35 -5.35
CA TYR A 229 -17.49 -3.43 -4.39
C TYR A 229 -18.13 -3.45 -2.99
N GLY A 230 -18.63 -4.59 -2.55
CA GLY A 230 -19.11 -4.77 -1.17
C GLY A 230 -20.45 -4.12 -0.84
N GLY A 231 -21.29 -3.82 -1.84
CA GLY A 231 -22.68 -3.39 -1.66
C GLY A 231 -22.85 -1.96 -1.12
N GLU A 232 -21.81 -1.15 -1.09
CA GLU A 232 -21.90 0.25 -0.67
C GLU A 232 -22.08 1.18 -1.88
N SER A 233 -23.08 2.05 -1.81
CA SER A 233 -23.53 2.87 -2.95
C SER A 233 -22.93 4.27 -3.04
N ASN A 234 -22.10 4.67 -2.07
CA ASN A 234 -21.54 6.02 -1.97
C ASN A 234 -20.01 6.00 -1.93
N TYR A 235 -19.36 6.06 -3.08
CA TYR A 235 -17.90 6.01 -3.20
C TYR A 235 -17.31 7.32 -3.73
N LEU A 236 -16.09 7.64 -3.27
CA LEU A 236 -15.21 8.57 -3.93
C LEU A 236 -14.40 7.78 -4.99
N SER A 237 -14.69 7.98 -6.27
CA SER A 237 -13.90 7.37 -7.35
C SER A 237 -12.95 8.39 -7.97
N PRO A 238 -11.65 8.07 -8.16
CA PRO A 238 -10.75 8.89 -8.95
C PRO A 238 -11.02 8.65 -10.45
N GLY A 239 -12.14 9.16 -10.94
CA GLY A 239 -12.47 9.12 -12.36
C GLY A 239 -12.36 10.50 -12.99
N SER A 240 -11.54 10.68 -14.02
CA SER A 240 -11.41 11.89 -14.83
C SER A 240 -11.06 13.17 -14.07
N GLY A 241 -9.83 13.29 -13.60
CA GLY A 241 -9.17 14.58 -13.28
C GLY A 241 -9.63 15.32 -12.02
N TYR A 242 -10.76 14.95 -11.42
CA TYR A 242 -11.26 15.52 -10.16
C TYR A 242 -11.90 14.39 -9.36
N GLY A 243 -11.44 14.21 -8.10
CA GLY A 243 -12.08 13.29 -7.16
C GLY A 243 -13.50 13.78 -6.86
N TYR A 244 -14.51 12.97 -7.17
CA TYR A 244 -15.87 13.26 -6.77
C TYR A 244 -16.14 12.66 -5.39
N SER A 245 -16.46 13.55 -4.43
CA SER A 245 -17.05 13.16 -3.16
C SER A 245 -18.54 12.92 -3.40
N VAL A 246 -19.01 11.68 -3.26
CA VAL A 246 -20.45 11.41 -3.23
C VAL A 246 -20.84 11.32 -1.75
N HIS A 247 -21.22 12.46 -1.17
CA HIS A 247 -21.95 12.45 0.10
C HIS A 247 -23.38 11.96 -0.18
N GLY A 248 -23.90 11.11 0.70
CA GLY A 248 -25.25 10.57 0.57
C GLY A 248 -26.28 11.65 0.26
N ASN A 249 -27.13 11.39 -0.76
CA ASN A 249 -28.20 12.25 -1.27
C ASN A 249 -27.80 13.52 -2.02
N VAL A 250 -26.94 13.44 -3.02
CA VAL A 250 -26.91 14.46 -4.07
C VAL A 250 -27.24 13.79 -5.40
N GLY A 251 -28.49 13.99 -5.84
CA GLY A 251 -28.90 13.64 -7.18
C GLY A 251 -27.98 14.32 -8.21
N ILE A 252 -27.51 13.53 -9.15
CA ILE A 252 -26.78 14.02 -10.32
C ILE A 252 -27.74 14.96 -11.07
N ARG A 253 -27.40 16.21 -11.18
CA ARG A 253 -27.94 17.15 -12.16
C ARG A 253 -26.85 17.48 -13.17
#